data_7de333e665c0663d54a56dadf26c6a0e
#
_entry.id   7de333e665c0663d54a56dadf26c6a0e
#
_cell.length_a   1.000
_cell.length_b   1.000
_cell.length_c   1.000
_cell.angle_alpha   90.00
_cell.angle_beta   90.00
_cell.angle_gamma   90.00
#
_symmetry.space_group_name_H-M   'P 1'
#
loop_
_entity.id
_entity.type
_entity.pdbx_description
1 polymer ?
#
loop_
_entity_poly.entity_id
_entity_poly.type
_entity_poly.pdbx_seq_one_letter_code
_entity_poly.pdbx_strand_id
1 'polypeptide(L)'
;MSNASNARRSDVAVFFAGKEITKSLRPYLISLSYTDNEEEAADDLQIKIEDRDGVWLTKWLNQAIQSAASGSLAEDVEQRGGAIYKVKGLFGAAVRSRPGKQYYEYGTLAYGTLINSISVEKGWVKFDYNGKDGYVDTACLSLHSDNGSTTTFKTGDEVIVNGQPQLTSYGIGIPFSKVTNYKGKVTNFNKSTLANYPVKVGSLGWFTTAQVQKKDDKSGSGGMVDKVTKGLLIQATILRQNWNGDGKDRHLDCGQFELDSVDCSGPPSTISIKGTSLPYNRTLRQTKKSRSWEAYTLRGIAEEMASESGMTCMFSSAHNPKYRRVEQIATSDIAFLQGLCNRAGASLKITNNIIVIFNQEEYESKDAVRVIERGDGTYSKWKLGSGEADTKYASCRVSYTDPETGDVLEAIAYAEGYDESDEGNQQYEVVEKIDSISEAQERAAMHLRLKNKYEYTASFTFPGDPTLLAGNTVELKGWGAWDGKYIIKQAKHTVSKSGYTTQISLRYSMEG
;
A
#
# COMPACT_ATOMS: atom_id res chain seq x y z
N MET A 1 -20.40 -28.34 -27.99
CA MET A 1 -20.10 -27.07 -27.30
C MET A 1 -18.75 -27.24 -26.64
N SER A 2 -17.72 -26.61 -27.18
CA SER A 2 -16.34 -26.81 -26.73
C SER A 2 -16.13 -26.18 -25.35
N ASN A 3 -15.54 -26.94 -24.44
CA ASN A 3 -15.19 -26.58 -23.09
C ASN A 3 -14.21 -25.39 -23.03
N ALA A 4 -14.69 -24.18 -23.31
CA ALA A 4 -13.93 -22.97 -23.15
C ALA A 4 -13.57 -22.69 -21.65
N SER A 5 -14.17 -23.44 -20.71
CA SER A 5 -13.95 -23.36 -19.28
C SER A 5 -12.64 -23.97 -18.76
N ASN A 6 -12.00 -24.86 -19.57
CA ASN A 6 -10.82 -25.61 -19.14
C ASN A 6 -9.47 -25.03 -19.63
N ALA A 7 -9.47 -23.92 -20.34
CA ALA A 7 -8.23 -23.32 -20.82
C ALA A 7 -7.50 -22.58 -19.66
N ARG A 8 -6.18 -22.76 -19.57
CA ARG A 8 -5.34 -21.93 -18.70
C ARG A 8 -5.43 -20.47 -19.12
N ARG A 9 -5.75 -19.60 -18.21
CA ARG A 9 -5.88 -18.16 -18.46
C ARG A 9 -5.26 -17.36 -17.35
N SER A 10 -4.70 -16.21 -17.70
CA SER A 10 -4.40 -15.15 -16.78
C SER A 10 -5.19 -13.90 -17.20
N ASP A 11 -5.69 -13.19 -16.25
CA ASP A 11 -6.45 -11.95 -16.46
C ASP A 11 -6.17 -10.98 -15.32
N VAL A 12 -6.66 -9.78 -15.44
CA VAL A 12 -6.55 -8.75 -14.41
C VAL A 12 -7.93 -8.14 -14.16
N ALA A 13 -8.19 -7.75 -12.93
CA ALA A 13 -9.28 -6.86 -12.57
C ALA A 13 -8.67 -5.54 -12.07
N VAL A 14 -9.13 -4.42 -12.59
CA VAL A 14 -8.61 -3.10 -12.24
C VAL A 14 -9.76 -2.17 -11.91
N PHE A 15 -9.62 -1.54 -10.75
CA PHE A 15 -10.53 -0.50 -10.26
C PHE A 15 -9.77 0.81 -10.20
N PHE A 16 -10.38 1.86 -10.69
CA PHE A 16 -9.82 3.20 -10.67
C PHE A 16 -10.82 4.14 -9.98
N ALA A 17 -10.39 4.75 -8.89
CA ALA A 17 -11.25 5.57 -8.03
C ALA A 17 -12.57 4.85 -7.63
N GLY A 18 -12.49 3.55 -7.32
CA GLY A 18 -13.64 2.73 -6.93
C GLY A 18 -14.50 2.19 -8.09
N LYS A 19 -14.24 2.61 -9.34
CA LYS A 19 -14.96 2.13 -10.52
C LYS A 19 -14.18 1.04 -11.23
N GLU A 20 -14.82 -0.09 -11.54
CA GLU A 20 -14.21 -1.13 -12.33
C GLU A 20 -14.02 -0.68 -13.79
N ILE A 21 -12.77 -0.70 -14.25
CA ILE A 21 -12.39 -0.31 -15.62
C ILE A 21 -11.88 -1.50 -16.45
N THR A 22 -11.89 -2.70 -15.91
CA THR A 22 -11.33 -3.93 -16.51
C THR A 22 -11.80 -4.15 -17.93
N LYS A 23 -13.11 -4.06 -18.17
CA LYS A 23 -13.71 -4.30 -19.51
C LYS A 23 -13.21 -3.30 -20.54
N SER A 24 -13.13 -2.02 -20.15
CA SER A 24 -12.66 -0.93 -21.02
C SER A 24 -11.15 -0.98 -21.24
N LEU A 25 -10.40 -1.42 -20.21
CA LEU A 25 -8.95 -1.51 -20.24
C LEU A 25 -8.43 -2.68 -21.08
N ARG A 26 -9.10 -3.84 -21.01
CA ARG A 26 -8.64 -5.10 -21.58
C ARG A 26 -8.24 -5.04 -23.05
N PRO A 27 -8.99 -4.38 -23.99
CA PRO A 27 -8.60 -4.31 -25.40
C PRO A 27 -7.29 -3.56 -25.65
N TYR A 28 -6.93 -2.64 -24.76
CA TYR A 28 -5.78 -1.74 -24.87
C TYR A 28 -4.61 -2.15 -23.97
N LEU A 29 -4.81 -3.11 -23.06
CA LEU A 29 -3.81 -3.50 -22.08
C LEU A 29 -2.58 -4.11 -22.77
N ILE A 30 -1.42 -3.49 -22.60
CA ILE A 30 -0.12 -4.05 -22.98
C ILE A 30 0.39 -4.92 -21.83
N SER A 31 0.44 -4.36 -20.61
CA SER A 31 0.86 -5.09 -19.43
C SER A 31 0.35 -4.43 -18.14
N LEU A 32 0.14 -5.26 -17.13
CA LEU A 32 0.03 -4.85 -15.74
C LEU A 32 1.18 -5.49 -14.98
N SER A 33 1.95 -4.71 -14.24
CA SER A 33 3.03 -5.18 -13.38
C SER A 33 2.79 -4.72 -11.96
N TYR A 34 2.80 -5.65 -11.03
CA TYR A 34 2.79 -5.42 -9.59
C TYR A 34 4.15 -5.81 -9.02
N THR A 35 4.78 -4.91 -8.29
CA THR A 35 6.03 -5.15 -7.59
C THR A 35 5.77 -5.10 -6.09
N ASP A 36 5.96 -6.22 -5.43
CA ASP A 36 5.84 -6.41 -4.00
C ASP A 36 7.24 -6.40 -3.39
N ASN A 37 7.49 -5.52 -2.44
CA ASN A 37 8.79 -5.35 -1.78
C ASN A 37 8.71 -5.80 -0.32
N GLU A 38 9.76 -6.45 0.18
CA GLU A 38 9.86 -6.89 1.57
C GLU A 38 10.02 -5.69 2.51
N GLU A 39 10.96 -4.80 2.19
CA GLU A 39 11.36 -3.69 3.03
C GLU A 39 11.90 -2.51 2.22
N GLU A 40 12.10 -1.34 2.85
CA GLU A 40 12.76 -0.14 2.33
C GLU A 40 12.08 0.52 1.12
N ALA A 41 11.08 -0.10 0.53
CA ALA A 41 10.37 0.42 -0.62
C ALA A 41 8.86 0.18 -0.47
N ALA A 42 8.08 1.09 -1.04
CA ALA A 42 6.66 0.87 -1.23
C ALA A 42 6.42 -0.15 -2.34
N ASP A 43 5.28 -0.82 -2.29
CA ASP A 43 4.81 -1.64 -3.39
C ASP A 43 4.40 -0.74 -4.56
N ASP A 44 4.65 -1.19 -5.78
CA ASP A 44 4.36 -0.44 -7.00
C ASP A 44 3.44 -1.20 -7.94
N LEU A 45 2.53 -0.45 -8.54
CA LEU A 45 1.67 -0.92 -9.62
C LEU A 45 1.94 -0.12 -10.88
N GLN A 46 2.17 -0.80 -12.00
CA GLN A 46 2.31 -0.16 -13.31
C GLN A 46 1.34 -0.79 -14.32
N ILE A 47 0.53 0.04 -14.95
CA ILE A 47 -0.39 -0.35 -16.02
C ILE A 47 0.05 0.33 -17.29
N LYS A 48 0.38 -0.46 -18.33
CA LYS A 48 0.71 0.05 -19.67
C LYS A 48 -0.42 -0.26 -20.62
N ILE A 49 -0.90 0.75 -21.33
CA ILE A 49 -1.96 0.65 -22.33
C ILE A 49 -1.53 1.25 -23.65
N GLU A 50 -2.06 0.70 -24.73
CA GLU A 50 -1.94 1.24 -26.07
C GLU A 50 -3.11 2.17 -26.35
N ASP A 51 -2.85 3.42 -26.70
CA ASP A 51 -3.88 4.43 -26.95
C ASP A 51 -4.00 4.72 -28.46
N ARG A 52 -4.43 3.70 -29.22
CA ARG A 52 -4.53 3.76 -30.70
C ARG A 52 -5.46 4.87 -31.17
N ASP A 53 -6.55 5.06 -30.43
CA ASP A 53 -7.66 5.94 -30.82
C ASP A 53 -7.60 7.29 -30.11
N GLY A 54 -6.58 7.55 -29.27
CA GLY A 54 -6.44 8.76 -28.47
C GLY A 54 -7.53 8.94 -27.40
N VAL A 55 -8.31 7.87 -27.12
CA VAL A 55 -9.46 7.92 -26.20
C VAL A 55 -9.01 8.00 -24.75
N TRP A 56 -7.95 7.29 -24.41
CA TRP A 56 -7.43 7.24 -23.05
C TRP A 56 -6.79 8.54 -22.63
N LEU A 57 -6.01 9.16 -23.54
CA LEU A 57 -5.35 10.42 -23.27
C LEU A 57 -6.35 11.59 -23.24
N THR A 58 -7.30 11.62 -24.20
CA THR A 58 -8.16 12.81 -24.39
C THR A 58 -9.45 12.78 -23.58
N LYS A 59 -10.06 11.61 -23.44
CA LYS A 59 -11.38 11.49 -22.77
C LYS A 59 -11.27 10.88 -21.38
N TRP A 60 -10.69 9.67 -21.31
CA TRP A 60 -10.71 8.91 -20.05
C TRP A 60 -9.85 9.57 -18.97
N LEU A 61 -8.62 9.96 -19.30
CA LEU A 61 -7.74 10.63 -18.34
C LEU A 61 -8.37 11.94 -17.85
N ASN A 62 -8.91 12.75 -18.77
CA ASN A 62 -9.59 13.98 -18.40
C ASN A 62 -10.86 13.74 -17.57
N GLN A 63 -11.65 12.70 -17.85
CA GLN A 63 -12.82 12.34 -17.04
C GLN A 63 -12.42 11.81 -15.65
N ALA A 64 -11.45 10.95 -15.57
CA ALA A 64 -10.92 10.47 -14.30
C ALA A 64 -10.37 11.63 -13.45
N ILE A 65 -9.70 12.55 -14.10
CA ILE A 65 -9.17 13.80 -13.57
C ILE A 65 -10.30 14.71 -13.05
N GLN A 66 -11.31 14.97 -13.86
CA GLN A 66 -12.43 15.84 -13.49
C GLN A 66 -13.29 15.19 -12.39
N SER A 67 -13.49 13.89 -12.45
CA SER A 67 -14.24 13.15 -11.43
C SER A 67 -13.55 13.19 -10.06
N ALA A 68 -12.23 13.09 -10.04
CA ALA A 68 -11.45 13.23 -8.81
C ALA A 68 -11.43 14.67 -8.29
N ALA A 69 -11.30 15.66 -9.17
CA ALA A 69 -11.31 17.07 -8.80
C ALA A 69 -12.68 17.58 -8.34
N SER A 70 -13.76 16.96 -8.81
CA SER A 70 -15.14 17.36 -8.47
C SER A 70 -15.73 16.63 -7.26
N GLY A 71 -15.05 15.62 -6.72
CA GLY A 71 -15.62 14.73 -5.70
C GLY A 71 -16.86 13.96 -6.20
N SER A 72 -17.12 14.02 -7.51
CA SER A 72 -18.34 13.55 -8.17
C SER A 72 -18.05 12.29 -8.97
N LEU A 73 -17.66 11.22 -8.28
CA LEU A 73 -17.76 9.85 -8.82
C LEU A 73 -19.17 9.27 -8.66
N ALA A 74 -20.16 10.10 -8.37
CA ALA A 74 -21.51 9.69 -8.00
C ALA A 74 -22.57 9.79 -9.11
N GLU A 75 -22.23 10.15 -10.36
CA GLU A 75 -23.26 10.35 -11.38
C GLU A 75 -23.02 9.59 -12.68
N ASP A 76 -22.86 8.26 -12.62
CA ASP A 76 -23.25 7.35 -13.71
C ASP A 76 -23.45 5.91 -13.19
N VAL A 77 -23.81 5.76 -11.95
CA VAL A 77 -24.49 4.55 -11.46
C VAL A 77 -25.95 4.89 -11.35
N GLU A 78 -26.72 4.49 -12.37
CA GLU A 78 -28.18 4.40 -12.19
C GLU A 78 -28.50 3.85 -10.83
N GLN A 79 -29.19 4.69 -10.05
CA GLN A 79 -29.94 4.42 -8.85
C GLN A 79 -30.12 2.93 -8.49
N ARG A 80 -29.16 2.37 -7.74
CA ARG A 80 -29.45 1.34 -6.76
C ARG A 80 -28.80 1.80 -5.47
N GLY A 81 -29.61 2.47 -4.66
CA GLY A 81 -29.21 3.11 -3.40
C GLY A 81 -28.71 2.11 -2.38
N GLY A 82 -27.41 1.93 -2.30
CA GLY A 82 -26.74 1.21 -1.23
C GLY A 82 -25.75 2.11 -0.53
N ALA A 83 -25.62 1.96 0.79
CA ALA A 83 -24.58 2.63 1.55
C ALA A 83 -23.20 2.04 1.21
N ILE A 84 -22.18 2.88 1.18
CA ILE A 84 -20.79 2.44 1.01
C ILE A 84 -20.27 2.01 2.37
N TYR A 85 -19.68 0.82 2.44
CA TYR A 85 -19.04 0.30 3.64
C TYR A 85 -17.55 0.12 3.40
N LYS A 86 -16.74 0.36 4.44
CA LYS A 86 -15.30 0.12 4.46
C LYS A 86 -14.99 -1.07 5.36
N VAL A 87 -14.17 -2.00 4.88
CA VAL A 87 -13.68 -3.11 5.68
C VAL A 87 -12.76 -2.59 6.79
N LYS A 88 -13.11 -2.85 8.07
CA LYS A 88 -12.34 -2.44 9.26
C LYS A 88 -11.63 -3.59 9.97
N GLY A 89 -11.85 -4.83 9.53
CA GLY A 89 -11.18 -6.01 10.10
C GLY A 89 -9.70 -6.01 9.71
N LEU A 90 -8.79 -6.02 10.66
CA LEU A 90 -7.33 -6.04 10.45
C LEU A 90 -6.85 -7.22 9.58
N PHE A 91 -7.58 -8.33 9.64
CA PHE A 91 -7.32 -9.52 8.82
C PHE A 91 -8.22 -9.61 7.59
N GLY A 92 -8.86 -8.49 7.22
CA GLY A 92 -9.85 -8.45 6.16
C GLY A 92 -11.25 -8.87 6.61
N ALA A 93 -12.12 -9.08 5.63
CA ALA A 93 -13.49 -9.52 5.86
C ALA A 93 -13.85 -10.66 4.91
N ALA A 94 -14.24 -11.81 5.45
CA ALA A 94 -14.66 -12.97 4.65
C ALA A 94 -15.94 -12.67 3.86
N VAL A 95 -15.92 -12.96 2.56
CA VAL A 95 -17.08 -12.85 1.66
C VAL A 95 -17.75 -14.20 1.56
N ARG A 96 -19.01 -14.27 1.89
CA ARG A 96 -19.77 -15.52 1.91
C ARG A 96 -20.87 -15.55 0.87
N SER A 97 -21.28 -16.76 0.49
CA SER A 97 -22.33 -16.98 -0.52
C SER A 97 -23.74 -16.65 -0.02
N ARG A 98 -23.93 -16.57 1.30
CA ARG A 98 -25.19 -16.21 1.98
C ARG A 98 -24.89 -15.59 3.34
N PRO A 99 -25.87 -14.88 3.97
CA PRO A 99 -25.70 -14.32 5.30
C PRO A 99 -25.54 -15.40 6.36
N GLY A 100 -24.33 -15.55 6.92
CA GLY A 100 -24.01 -16.50 7.98
C GLY A 100 -22.61 -17.13 7.84
N LYS A 101 -21.95 -17.37 8.98
CA LYS A 101 -20.58 -17.91 9.03
C LYS A 101 -20.49 -19.37 8.54
N GLN A 102 -21.59 -20.10 8.51
CA GLN A 102 -21.68 -21.51 8.05
C GLN A 102 -21.70 -21.66 6.54
N TYR A 103 -21.90 -20.57 5.79
CA TYR A 103 -21.99 -20.64 4.34
C TYR A 103 -20.62 -20.54 3.66
N TYR A 104 -20.56 -21.02 2.42
CA TYR A 104 -19.33 -21.10 1.63
C TYR A 104 -18.66 -19.74 1.49
N GLU A 105 -17.35 -19.70 1.70
CA GLU A 105 -16.52 -18.52 1.59
C GLU A 105 -15.97 -18.37 0.18
N TYR A 106 -16.28 -17.25 -0.46
CA TYR A 106 -15.78 -16.93 -1.80
C TYR A 106 -14.34 -16.39 -1.76
N GLY A 107 -13.96 -15.74 -0.67
CA GLY A 107 -12.66 -15.10 -0.47
C GLY A 107 -12.69 -14.09 0.68
N THR A 108 -11.62 -13.34 0.83
CA THR A 108 -11.49 -12.33 1.87
C THR A 108 -11.20 -10.97 1.24
N LEU A 109 -11.95 -9.95 1.65
CA LEU A 109 -11.68 -8.56 1.31
C LEU A 109 -10.60 -8.01 2.24
N ALA A 110 -9.62 -7.32 1.68
CA ALA A 110 -8.57 -6.67 2.45
C ALA A 110 -9.10 -5.53 3.33
N TYR A 111 -8.37 -5.21 4.39
CA TYR A 111 -8.64 -4.03 5.21
C TYR A 111 -8.72 -2.77 4.33
N GLY A 112 -9.69 -1.92 4.58
CA GLY A 112 -9.87 -0.67 3.83
C GLY A 112 -10.64 -0.80 2.52
N THR A 113 -10.93 -2.02 2.03
CA THR A 113 -11.75 -2.22 0.83
C THR A 113 -13.11 -1.57 0.99
N LEU A 114 -13.52 -0.80 -0.03
CA LEU A 114 -14.86 -0.20 -0.09
C LEU A 114 -15.80 -1.14 -0.83
N ILE A 115 -16.99 -1.36 -0.27
CA ILE A 115 -18.05 -2.15 -0.88
C ILE A 115 -19.32 -1.32 -0.98
N ASN A 116 -19.97 -1.37 -2.15
CA ASN A 116 -21.28 -0.77 -2.36
C ASN A 116 -22.35 -1.79 -1.97
N SER A 117 -23.10 -1.51 -0.91
CA SER A 117 -24.16 -2.42 -0.47
C SER A 117 -25.34 -2.39 -1.44
N ILE A 118 -25.88 -3.58 -1.74
CA ILE A 118 -27.16 -3.74 -2.41
C ILE A 118 -28.26 -3.75 -1.35
N SER A 119 -28.05 -4.48 -0.27
CA SER A 119 -28.95 -4.54 0.89
C SER A 119 -28.17 -4.92 2.17
N VAL A 120 -28.81 -4.71 3.32
CA VAL A 120 -28.31 -5.19 4.63
C VAL A 120 -29.38 -6.13 5.21
N GLU A 121 -28.99 -7.38 5.40
CA GLU A 121 -29.88 -8.43 5.85
C GLU A 121 -29.28 -9.16 7.06
N LYS A 122 -30.02 -9.23 8.18
CA LYS A 122 -29.64 -10.00 9.38
C LYS A 122 -28.18 -9.75 9.86
N GLY A 123 -27.69 -8.50 9.78
CA GLY A 123 -26.33 -8.15 10.17
C GLY A 123 -25.25 -8.48 9.12
N TRP A 124 -25.65 -8.73 7.88
CA TRP A 124 -24.77 -8.97 6.74
C TRP A 124 -25.03 -7.96 5.64
N VAL A 125 -23.98 -7.40 5.06
CA VAL A 125 -24.05 -6.52 3.89
C VAL A 125 -23.97 -7.37 2.64
N LYS A 126 -25.00 -7.30 1.80
CA LYS A 126 -25.03 -7.88 0.46
C LYS A 126 -24.44 -6.90 -0.53
N PHE A 127 -23.57 -7.39 -1.41
CA PHE A 127 -22.95 -6.59 -2.48
C PHE A 127 -22.60 -7.49 -3.66
N ASP A 128 -22.25 -6.89 -4.79
CA ASP A 128 -21.75 -7.63 -5.96
C ASP A 128 -20.27 -8.02 -5.75
N TYR A 129 -20.02 -9.31 -5.64
CA TYR A 129 -18.68 -9.88 -5.58
C TYR A 129 -18.39 -10.67 -6.86
N ASN A 130 -17.74 -10.00 -7.83
CA ASN A 130 -17.37 -10.60 -9.12
C ASN A 130 -18.56 -11.19 -9.91
N GLY A 131 -19.68 -10.47 -9.95
CA GLY A 131 -20.90 -10.88 -10.64
C GLY A 131 -21.74 -11.91 -9.87
N LYS A 132 -21.46 -12.12 -8.59
CA LYS A 132 -22.21 -12.98 -7.67
C LYS A 132 -22.64 -12.21 -6.42
N ASP A 133 -23.73 -12.63 -5.82
CA ASP A 133 -24.13 -12.11 -4.51
C ASP A 133 -23.10 -12.50 -3.45
N GLY A 134 -22.36 -11.53 -2.93
CA GLY A 134 -21.43 -11.67 -1.81
C GLY A 134 -22.02 -11.08 -0.54
N TYR A 135 -21.71 -11.68 0.61
CA TYR A 135 -22.18 -11.24 1.93
C TYR A 135 -21.00 -11.08 2.88
N VAL A 136 -20.91 -9.93 3.54
CA VAL A 136 -19.91 -9.61 4.57
C VAL A 136 -20.60 -9.22 5.86
N ASP A 137 -20.09 -9.74 6.99
CA ASP A 137 -20.57 -9.42 8.33
C ASP A 137 -20.38 -7.92 8.63
N THR A 138 -21.45 -7.24 9.06
CA THR A 138 -21.41 -5.82 9.44
C THR A 138 -20.42 -5.54 10.56
N ALA A 139 -20.11 -6.54 11.40
CA ALA A 139 -19.07 -6.42 12.43
C ALA A 139 -17.67 -6.17 11.85
N CYS A 140 -17.42 -6.61 10.63
CA CYS A 140 -16.15 -6.39 9.90
C CYS A 140 -16.14 -5.09 9.09
N LEU A 141 -17.24 -4.32 9.11
CA LEU A 141 -17.45 -3.15 8.28
C LEU A 141 -17.67 -1.90 9.13
N SER A 142 -17.27 -0.75 8.61
CA SER A 142 -17.71 0.57 9.06
C SER A 142 -18.46 1.23 7.92
N LEU A 143 -19.52 1.96 8.25
CA LEU A 143 -20.16 2.82 7.26
C LEU A 143 -19.11 3.82 6.77
N HIS A 144 -18.85 3.84 5.49
CA HIS A 144 -18.00 4.84 4.88
C HIS A 144 -18.88 6.09 4.73
N SER A 145 -18.85 6.95 5.75
CA SER A 145 -19.26 8.32 5.54
C SER A 145 -18.13 8.96 4.75
N ASP A 146 -18.38 9.41 3.54
CA ASP A 146 -17.54 10.39 2.88
C ASP A 146 -17.42 11.59 3.84
N ASN A 147 -16.42 11.54 4.71
CA ASN A 147 -15.81 12.75 5.22
C ASN A 147 -15.02 13.32 4.05
N GLY A 148 -15.79 13.77 3.04
CA GLY A 148 -15.27 14.69 2.04
C GLY A 148 -14.53 15.76 2.82
N SER A 149 -13.31 16.05 2.37
CA SER A 149 -12.50 17.20 2.75
C SER A 149 -13.36 18.21 3.49
N THR A 150 -13.06 18.48 4.75
CA THR A 150 -13.67 19.56 5.50
C THR A 150 -13.29 20.87 4.83
N THR A 151 -13.97 21.18 3.71
CA THR A 151 -13.93 22.49 3.12
C THR A 151 -14.64 23.38 4.14
N THR A 152 -13.85 23.96 5.02
CA THR A 152 -14.37 24.89 6.02
C THR A 152 -14.81 26.15 5.27
N PHE A 153 -16.12 26.28 5.09
CA PHE A 153 -16.69 27.49 4.51
C PHE A 153 -16.65 28.62 5.55
N LYS A 154 -16.30 29.80 5.10
CA LYS A 154 -16.35 31.04 5.90
C LYS A 154 -17.39 31.97 5.33
N THR A 155 -18.02 32.75 6.19
CA THR A 155 -18.90 33.84 5.76
C THR A 155 -18.11 34.79 4.85
N GLY A 156 -18.68 35.08 3.67
CA GLY A 156 -18.03 35.85 2.63
C GLY A 156 -17.42 35.05 1.48
N ASP A 157 -17.18 33.73 1.64
CA ASP A 157 -16.65 32.88 0.56
C ASP A 157 -17.57 32.97 -0.68
N GLU A 158 -17.00 33.23 -1.85
CA GLU A 158 -17.71 33.12 -3.11
C GLU A 158 -17.83 31.66 -3.51
N VAL A 159 -19.06 31.25 -3.85
CA VAL A 159 -19.38 29.85 -4.12
C VAL A 159 -20.29 29.72 -5.33
N ILE A 160 -20.20 28.54 -5.96
CA ILE A 160 -21.14 28.07 -6.99
C ILE A 160 -21.96 26.96 -6.35
N VAL A 161 -23.28 27.03 -6.49
CA VAL A 161 -24.20 26.10 -5.84
C VAL A 161 -25.04 25.37 -6.88
N ASN A 162 -25.09 24.03 -6.68
CA ASN A 162 -25.93 23.12 -7.46
C ASN A 162 -26.74 22.26 -6.47
N GLY A 163 -28.04 22.49 -6.39
CA GLY A 163 -28.85 21.67 -5.48
C GLY A 163 -30.15 22.32 -5.07
N GLN A 164 -30.85 21.66 -4.16
CA GLN A 164 -32.11 22.13 -3.63
C GLN A 164 -31.87 22.71 -2.22
N PRO A 165 -32.06 24.03 -2.03
CA PRO A 165 -31.85 24.66 -0.73
C PRO A 165 -32.93 24.25 0.28
N GLN A 166 -32.54 24.19 1.53
CA GLN A 166 -33.41 23.92 2.66
C GLN A 166 -33.64 25.18 3.49
N LEU A 167 -34.78 25.22 4.19
CA LEU A 167 -35.12 26.36 5.03
C LEU A 167 -34.20 26.47 6.26
N THR A 168 -33.79 25.34 6.81
CA THR A 168 -32.93 25.25 8.00
C THR A 168 -31.69 24.39 7.75
N SER A 169 -30.62 24.58 8.55
CA SER A 169 -29.41 23.76 8.49
C SER A 169 -29.61 22.28 8.87
N TYR A 170 -30.75 21.93 9.44
CA TYR A 170 -31.13 20.58 9.82
C TYR A 170 -32.06 19.90 8.81
N GLY A 171 -32.44 20.59 7.73
CA GLY A 171 -33.35 20.07 6.70
C GLY A 171 -34.82 20.07 7.10
N ILE A 172 -35.20 20.88 8.09
CA ILE A 172 -36.58 21.01 8.54
C ILE A 172 -37.29 22.09 7.72
N GLY A 173 -38.45 21.79 7.17
CA GLY A 173 -39.30 22.69 6.40
C GLY A 173 -39.46 22.24 4.93
N ILE A 174 -40.21 23.03 4.16
CA ILE A 174 -40.47 22.76 2.74
C ILE A 174 -39.23 23.22 1.95
N PRO A 175 -38.60 22.33 1.14
CA PRO A 175 -37.44 22.71 0.34
C PRO A 175 -37.83 23.70 -0.77
N PHE A 176 -36.92 24.62 -1.06
CA PHE A 176 -37.07 25.58 -2.18
C PHE A 176 -36.80 24.92 -3.54
N SER A 177 -37.08 25.65 -4.61
CA SER A 177 -36.78 25.19 -5.99
C SER A 177 -35.29 24.88 -6.15
N LYS A 178 -34.97 23.83 -6.91
CA LYS A 178 -33.59 23.45 -7.24
C LYS A 178 -32.90 24.56 -8.05
N VAL A 179 -31.67 24.89 -7.69
CA VAL A 179 -30.81 25.81 -8.40
C VAL A 179 -29.64 25.10 -9.07
N THR A 180 -29.17 25.59 -10.21
CA THR A 180 -28.04 25.05 -10.96
C THR A 180 -27.09 26.19 -11.32
N ASN A 181 -25.81 26.00 -11.09
CA ASN A 181 -24.73 26.97 -11.36
C ASN A 181 -24.98 28.38 -10.75
N TYR A 182 -25.68 28.40 -9.62
CA TYR A 182 -25.93 29.68 -8.95
C TYR A 182 -24.67 30.18 -8.26
N LYS A 183 -24.25 31.40 -8.59
CA LYS A 183 -23.10 32.09 -7.99
C LYS A 183 -23.58 32.93 -6.79
N GLY A 184 -23.07 32.71 -5.64
CA GLY A 184 -23.46 33.41 -4.41
C GLY A 184 -22.33 33.51 -3.41
N LYS A 185 -22.62 34.10 -2.25
CA LYS A 185 -21.69 34.16 -1.12
C LYS A 185 -22.23 33.39 0.06
N VAL A 186 -21.34 32.71 0.78
CA VAL A 186 -21.68 32.05 2.03
C VAL A 186 -22.03 33.12 3.06
N THR A 187 -23.25 33.05 3.60
CA THR A 187 -23.73 33.99 4.62
C THR A 187 -23.67 33.41 6.03
N ASN A 188 -23.65 32.10 6.15
CA ASN A 188 -23.47 31.41 7.43
C ASN A 188 -22.93 29.99 7.22
N PHE A 189 -22.23 29.47 8.23
CA PHE A 189 -21.75 28.09 8.26
C PHE A 189 -22.01 27.47 9.64
N ASN A 190 -22.90 26.47 9.70
CA ASN A 190 -23.21 25.77 10.94
C ASN A 190 -22.22 24.63 11.21
N LYS A 191 -21.36 24.81 12.20
CA LYS A 191 -20.33 23.85 12.58
C LYS A 191 -20.84 22.64 13.40
N SER A 192 -22.14 22.53 13.64
CA SER A 192 -22.73 21.41 14.38
C SER A 192 -22.59 20.12 13.57
N THR A 193 -22.14 19.06 14.19
CA THR A 193 -22.07 17.70 13.60
C THR A 193 -23.45 17.12 13.28
N LEU A 194 -24.51 17.73 13.78
CA LEU A 194 -25.91 17.35 13.52
C LEU A 194 -26.53 18.12 12.34
N ALA A 195 -25.83 19.10 11.78
CA ALA A 195 -26.35 19.90 10.67
C ALA A 195 -26.15 19.16 9.33
N ASN A 196 -27.21 18.62 8.75
CA ASN A 196 -27.17 17.97 7.44
C ASN A 196 -26.93 18.96 6.27
N TYR A 197 -27.29 20.24 6.45
CA TYR A 197 -27.15 21.33 5.48
C TYR A 197 -26.39 22.49 6.11
N PRO A 198 -25.06 22.37 6.28
CA PRO A 198 -24.30 23.32 7.10
C PRO A 198 -24.01 24.66 6.42
N VAL A 199 -24.16 24.79 5.10
CA VAL A 199 -23.74 25.99 4.34
C VAL A 199 -24.96 26.81 3.93
N LYS A 200 -25.07 28.05 4.44
CA LYS A 200 -26.09 29.01 4.00
C LYS A 200 -25.53 29.92 2.91
N VAL A 201 -26.20 30.01 1.77
CA VAL A 201 -25.79 30.83 0.63
C VAL A 201 -26.83 31.93 0.38
N GLY A 202 -26.46 33.15 0.69
CA GLY A 202 -27.32 34.33 0.53
C GLY A 202 -28.70 34.15 1.15
N SER A 203 -29.72 34.61 0.40
CA SER A 203 -31.14 34.43 0.74
C SER A 203 -31.73 33.11 0.26
N LEU A 204 -30.98 32.30 -0.52
CA LEU A 204 -31.50 31.07 -1.11
C LEU A 204 -31.82 29.98 -0.06
N GLY A 205 -31.01 29.88 0.98
CA GLY A 205 -31.19 28.86 2.01
C GLY A 205 -29.96 28.06 2.34
N TRP A 206 -30.16 26.90 2.93
CA TRP A 206 -29.10 26.02 3.43
C TRP A 206 -28.86 24.83 2.48
N PHE A 207 -27.58 24.49 2.29
CA PHE A 207 -27.13 23.46 1.38
C PHE A 207 -26.19 22.46 2.10
N THR A 208 -26.08 21.27 1.57
CA THR A 208 -25.02 20.33 1.97
C THR A 208 -23.67 20.83 1.47
N THR A 209 -22.59 20.42 2.11
CA THR A 209 -21.21 20.76 1.65
C THR A 209 -20.95 20.27 0.22
N ALA A 210 -21.53 19.13 -0.18
CA ALA A 210 -21.41 18.56 -1.52
C ALA A 210 -22.10 19.40 -2.61
N GLN A 211 -23.08 20.22 -2.26
CA GLN A 211 -23.82 21.07 -3.19
C GLN A 211 -23.17 22.45 -3.41
N VAL A 212 -22.10 22.76 -2.64
CA VAL A 212 -21.47 24.08 -2.62
C VAL A 212 -19.99 23.96 -2.97
N GLN A 213 -19.58 24.63 -4.05
CA GLN A 213 -18.19 24.70 -4.49
C GLN A 213 -17.65 26.10 -4.27
N LYS A 214 -16.46 26.23 -3.64
CA LYS A 214 -15.76 27.52 -3.58
C LYS A 214 -15.34 27.94 -4.97
N LYS A 215 -15.52 29.20 -5.29
CA LYS A 215 -14.93 29.80 -6.47
C LYS A 215 -13.47 30.07 -6.16
N ASP A 216 -12.57 29.22 -6.71
CA ASP A 216 -11.15 29.32 -6.45
C ASP A 216 -10.58 30.66 -6.89
N ASP A 217 -9.92 31.36 -5.97
CA ASP A 217 -9.02 32.44 -6.30
C ASP A 217 -7.81 31.85 -7.04
N LYS A 218 -7.55 32.39 -8.23
CA LYS A 218 -6.38 32.04 -9.04
C LYS A 218 -5.12 32.35 -8.26
N SER A 219 -4.43 31.32 -7.79
CA SER A 219 -2.99 31.43 -7.49
C SER A 219 -2.30 30.10 -7.70
N GLY A 220 -1.34 30.09 -8.60
CA GLY A 220 -0.31 29.07 -8.73
C GLY A 220 -0.42 28.25 -10.00
N SER A 221 0.41 28.58 -10.98
CA SER A 221 0.72 27.78 -12.15
C SER A 221 1.46 26.49 -11.76
N GLY A 222 0.71 25.54 -11.27
CA GLY A 222 1.11 24.14 -11.33
C GLY A 222 0.45 23.55 -12.55
N GLY A 223 1.17 22.78 -13.36
CA GLY A 223 0.63 22.16 -14.56
C GLY A 223 -0.66 21.41 -14.27
N MET A 224 -1.51 21.31 -15.25
CA MET A 224 -2.85 20.68 -15.15
C MET A 224 -2.79 19.24 -14.59
N VAL A 225 -1.68 18.55 -14.75
CA VAL A 225 -1.40 17.20 -14.25
C VAL A 225 -1.18 17.18 -12.74
N ASP A 226 -0.50 18.18 -12.16
CA ASP A 226 -0.17 18.20 -10.72
C ASP A 226 -1.37 18.36 -9.77
N LYS A 227 -2.44 19.02 -10.25
CA LYS A 227 -3.65 19.23 -9.43
C LYS A 227 -4.60 18.03 -9.40
N VAL A 228 -4.38 17.08 -10.29
CA VAL A 228 -5.36 16.14 -10.74
C VAL A 228 -5.12 14.72 -10.26
N THR A 229 -3.85 14.40 -9.99
CA THR A 229 -3.45 13.01 -9.71
C THR A 229 -3.36 12.68 -8.22
N LYS A 230 -3.47 13.68 -7.35
CA LYS A 230 -3.31 13.47 -5.90
C LYS A 230 -4.52 12.80 -5.28
N GLY A 231 -4.30 11.63 -4.67
CA GLY A 231 -5.33 10.89 -3.95
C GLY A 231 -6.19 9.96 -4.81
N LEU A 232 -5.89 9.82 -6.11
CA LEU A 232 -6.58 8.84 -6.95
C LEU A 232 -6.13 7.43 -6.61
N LEU A 233 -7.09 6.59 -6.23
CA LEU A 233 -6.83 5.22 -5.82
C LEU A 233 -6.99 4.25 -7.00
N ILE A 234 -6.01 3.36 -7.13
CA ILE A 234 -6.02 2.25 -8.08
C ILE A 234 -5.98 0.95 -7.27
N GLN A 235 -6.87 0.01 -7.59
CA GLN A 235 -6.82 -1.34 -7.04
C GLN A 235 -6.67 -2.32 -8.20
N ALA A 236 -5.88 -3.35 -8.01
CA ALA A 236 -5.66 -4.37 -9.01
C ALA A 236 -5.66 -5.76 -8.40
N THR A 237 -6.17 -6.71 -9.15
CA THR A 237 -6.13 -8.14 -8.82
C THR A 237 -5.66 -8.90 -10.05
N ILE A 238 -4.70 -9.80 -9.88
CA ILE A 238 -4.25 -10.72 -10.93
C ILE A 238 -4.98 -12.04 -10.75
N LEU A 239 -5.60 -12.51 -11.84
CA LEU A 239 -6.37 -13.75 -11.87
C LEU A 239 -5.58 -14.83 -12.61
N ARG A 240 -5.48 -16.00 -12.00
CA ARG A 240 -4.84 -17.20 -12.57
C ARG A 240 -5.87 -18.31 -12.60
N GLN A 241 -6.45 -18.54 -13.79
CA GLN A 241 -7.59 -19.43 -13.96
C GLN A 241 -7.15 -20.79 -14.49
N ASN A 242 -7.64 -21.87 -13.85
CA ASN A 242 -7.39 -23.26 -14.22
C ASN A 242 -5.93 -23.58 -14.61
N TRP A 243 -4.97 -22.96 -13.95
CA TRP A 243 -3.56 -23.01 -14.36
C TRP A 243 -2.95 -24.40 -14.25
N ASN A 244 -3.34 -25.14 -13.24
CA ASN A 244 -2.85 -26.50 -12.99
C ASN A 244 -3.74 -27.57 -13.65
N GLY A 245 -4.79 -27.18 -14.36
CA GLY A 245 -5.77 -28.13 -14.95
C GLY A 245 -6.70 -28.75 -13.90
N ASP A 246 -6.69 -28.25 -12.66
CA ASP A 246 -7.48 -28.74 -11.52
C ASP A 246 -8.85 -28.06 -11.37
N GLY A 247 -9.20 -27.18 -12.32
CA GLY A 247 -10.43 -26.39 -12.29
C GLY A 247 -10.45 -25.30 -11.23
N LYS A 248 -9.35 -25.09 -10.50
CA LYS A 248 -9.26 -24.08 -9.43
C LYS A 248 -8.68 -22.78 -9.97
N ASP A 249 -9.37 -21.71 -9.67
CA ASP A 249 -8.90 -20.36 -9.91
C ASP A 249 -8.16 -19.86 -8.67
N ARG A 250 -7.06 -19.14 -8.90
CA ARG A 250 -6.30 -18.43 -7.87
C ARG A 250 -6.22 -16.97 -8.24
N HIS A 251 -6.18 -16.12 -7.26
CA HIS A 251 -6.03 -14.68 -7.46
C HIS A 251 -4.94 -14.15 -6.54
N LEU A 252 -4.31 -13.09 -7.00
CA LEU A 252 -3.41 -12.25 -6.22
C LEU A 252 -4.04 -10.88 -6.13
N ASP A 253 -4.45 -10.51 -4.93
CA ASP A 253 -4.84 -9.14 -4.64
C ASP A 253 -3.57 -8.30 -4.50
N CYS A 254 -3.34 -7.40 -5.45
CA CYS A 254 -2.16 -6.53 -5.44
C CYS A 254 -2.30 -5.39 -4.41
N GLY A 255 -3.51 -5.17 -3.88
CA GLY A 255 -3.77 -4.12 -2.93
C GLY A 255 -4.20 -2.79 -3.55
N GLN A 256 -4.06 -1.74 -2.76
CA GLN A 256 -4.49 -0.38 -3.11
C GLN A 256 -3.27 0.53 -3.29
N PHE A 257 -3.28 1.29 -4.37
CA PHE A 257 -2.21 2.21 -4.76
C PHE A 257 -2.78 3.60 -4.95
N GLU A 258 -2.01 4.59 -4.60
CA GLU A 258 -2.28 5.97 -4.98
C GLU A 258 -1.56 6.29 -6.30
N LEU A 259 -2.25 6.96 -7.23
CA LEU A 259 -1.68 7.35 -8.51
C LEU A 259 -0.47 8.27 -8.30
N ASP A 260 0.69 7.85 -8.76
CA ASP A 260 1.97 8.58 -8.65
C ASP A 260 2.27 9.37 -9.92
N SER A 261 2.22 8.71 -11.08
CA SER A 261 2.50 9.37 -12.36
C SER A 261 1.73 8.76 -13.53
N VAL A 262 1.55 9.56 -14.57
CA VAL A 262 1.05 9.13 -15.87
C VAL A 262 2.01 9.62 -16.94
N ASP A 263 2.65 8.70 -17.62
CA ASP A 263 3.59 8.98 -18.69
C ASP A 263 2.96 8.60 -20.05
N CYS A 264 3.06 9.47 -21.03
CA CYS A 264 2.58 9.23 -22.39
C CYS A 264 3.75 9.29 -23.37
N SER A 265 3.80 8.35 -24.29
CA SER A 265 4.85 8.28 -25.31
C SER A 265 4.30 7.76 -26.65
N GLY A 266 4.99 8.04 -27.74
CA GLY A 266 4.61 7.60 -29.09
C GLY A 266 5.58 8.05 -30.16
N PRO A 267 5.41 7.55 -31.44
CA PRO A 267 4.54 6.48 -31.91
C PRO A 267 5.13 5.07 -31.65
N PRO A 268 4.32 4.02 -31.41
CA PRO A 268 2.87 4.05 -31.22
C PRO A 268 2.49 4.70 -29.87
N SER A 269 1.30 5.32 -29.80
CA SER A 269 0.82 5.99 -28.60
C SER A 269 0.62 4.97 -27.46
N THR A 270 1.34 5.18 -26.37
CA THR A 270 1.27 4.35 -25.17
C THR A 270 1.13 5.23 -23.93
N ILE A 271 0.36 4.77 -22.97
CA ILE A 271 0.19 5.42 -21.67
C ILE A 271 0.66 4.46 -20.60
N SER A 272 1.52 4.94 -19.70
CA SER A 272 1.99 4.23 -18.52
C SER A 272 1.44 4.92 -17.28
N ILE A 273 0.59 4.23 -16.56
CA ILE A 273 -0.01 4.67 -15.29
C ILE A 273 0.78 3.98 -14.18
N LYS A 274 1.35 4.76 -13.27
CA LYS A 274 2.08 4.23 -12.10
C LYS A 274 1.35 4.62 -10.83
N GLY A 275 1.22 3.66 -9.94
CA GLY A 275 0.69 3.83 -8.59
C GLY A 275 1.66 3.28 -7.57
N THR A 276 1.68 3.87 -6.39
CA THR A 276 2.48 3.42 -5.24
C THR A 276 1.60 3.14 -4.03
N SER A 277 1.97 2.15 -3.23
CA SER A 277 1.27 1.85 -1.97
C SER A 277 1.52 2.91 -0.89
N LEU A 278 2.53 3.76 -1.08
CA LEU A 278 2.83 4.89 -0.20
C LEU A 278 1.89 6.06 -0.52
N PRO A 279 1.00 6.45 0.41
CA PRO A 279 0.10 7.57 0.17
C PRO A 279 0.90 8.84 -0.14
N TYR A 280 0.39 9.66 -1.06
CA TYR A 280 0.97 10.97 -1.39
C TYR A 280 0.76 11.98 -0.25
N ASN A 281 0.72 11.48 0.98
CA ASN A 281 0.65 12.34 2.14
C ASN A 281 2.00 13.05 2.32
N ARG A 282 2.02 14.36 2.02
CA ARG A 282 3.22 15.19 2.17
C ARG A 282 3.83 15.11 3.57
N THR A 283 3.01 14.84 4.59
CA THR A 283 3.49 14.78 5.97
C THR A 283 4.40 13.59 6.21
N LEU A 284 4.05 12.41 5.73
CA LEU A 284 4.82 11.19 5.96
C LEU A 284 6.11 11.12 5.10
N ARG A 285 5.99 11.45 3.80
CA ARG A 285 7.04 11.20 2.79
C ARG A 285 7.97 12.39 2.58
N GLN A 286 7.44 13.62 2.53
CA GLN A 286 8.17 14.79 2.05
C GLN A 286 8.42 15.84 3.11
N THR A 287 7.54 15.95 4.12
CA THR A 287 7.71 17.00 5.14
C THR A 287 8.80 16.60 6.11
N LYS A 288 9.87 17.39 6.12
CA LYS A 288 10.93 17.25 7.12
C LYS A 288 10.43 17.83 8.43
N LYS A 289 10.50 17.04 9.48
CA LYS A 289 10.10 17.43 10.84
C LYS A 289 11.30 17.38 11.78
N SER A 290 11.23 18.18 12.85
CA SER A 290 12.14 18.10 13.97
C SER A 290 11.31 18.02 15.24
N ARG A 291 11.38 16.88 15.92
CA ARG A 291 10.67 16.60 17.17
C ARG A 291 11.39 15.53 17.96
N SER A 292 11.03 15.35 19.21
CA SER A 292 11.63 14.37 20.11
C SER A 292 10.57 13.59 20.86
N TRP A 293 10.90 12.35 21.18
CA TRP A 293 10.11 11.48 22.03
C TRP A 293 10.93 11.10 23.25
N GLU A 294 10.31 11.13 24.42
CA GLU A 294 10.90 10.74 25.70
C GLU A 294 10.11 9.59 26.31
N ALA A 295 10.81 8.55 26.76
CA ALA A 295 10.23 7.35 27.34
C ALA A 295 9.22 6.61 26.41
N TYR A 296 9.40 6.69 25.09
CA TYR A 296 8.56 6.07 24.07
C TYR A 296 9.12 4.73 23.59
N THR A 297 8.24 3.86 23.11
CA THR A 297 8.64 2.62 22.42
C THR A 297 8.63 2.82 20.92
N LEU A 298 9.35 1.97 20.16
CA LEU A 298 9.30 1.95 18.69
C LEU A 298 7.86 1.82 18.18
N ARG A 299 7.08 0.93 18.78
CA ARG A 299 5.65 0.77 18.47
C ARG A 299 4.87 2.05 18.69
N GLY A 300 5.04 2.72 19.82
CA GLY A 300 4.32 3.95 20.13
C GLY A 300 4.62 5.07 19.13
N ILE A 301 5.90 5.22 18.73
CA ILE A 301 6.31 6.19 17.70
C ILE A 301 5.66 5.86 16.36
N ALA A 302 5.66 4.59 15.96
CA ALA A 302 5.07 4.14 14.70
C ALA A 302 3.55 4.35 14.65
N GLU A 303 2.84 4.04 15.74
CA GLU A 303 1.39 4.24 15.87
C GLU A 303 1.01 5.74 15.80
N GLU A 304 1.80 6.62 16.45
CA GLU A 304 1.61 8.07 16.38
C GLU A 304 1.80 8.59 14.96
N MET A 305 2.90 8.24 14.29
CA MET A 305 3.18 8.65 12.91
C MET A 305 2.13 8.13 11.92
N ALA A 306 1.67 6.90 12.10
CA ALA A 306 0.60 6.33 11.30
C ALA A 306 -0.71 7.12 11.47
N SER A 307 -1.10 7.38 12.72
CA SER A 307 -2.31 8.14 13.05
C SER A 307 -2.29 9.56 12.47
N GLU A 308 -1.17 10.28 12.60
CA GLU A 308 -1.01 11.63 12.02
C GLU A 308 -1.15 11.64 10.50
N SER A 309 -0.83 10.53 9.86
CA SER A 309 -0.89 10.37 8.41
C SER A 309 -2.19 9.73 7.91
N GLY A 310 -3.15 9.49 8.81
CA GLY A 310 -4.41 8.83 8.47
C GLY A 310 -4.24 7.35 8.10
N MET A 311 -3.14 6.73 8.54
CA MET A 311 -2.82 5.32 8.34
C MET A 311 -3.04 4.52 9.62
N THR A 312 -3.00 3.21 9.51
CA THR A 312 -2.92 2.30 10.67
C THR A 312 -1.53 1.73 10.79
N CYS A 313 -1.14 1.32 12.00
CA CYS A 313 0.11 0.63 12.26
C CYS A 313 -0.17 -0.83 12.65
N MET A 314 0.51 -1.76 12.01
CA MET A 314 0.56 -3.15 12.38
C MET A 314 1.98 -3.48 12.87
N PHE A 315 2.13 -3.67 14.17
CA PHE A 315 3.41 -4.00 14.78
C PHE A 315 3.43 -5.49 15.15
N SER A 316 4.21 -6.27 14.39
CA SER A 316 4.35 -7.73 14.52
C SER A 316 5.82 -8.07 14.81
N SER A 317 6.36 -7.55 15.91
CA SER A 317 7.69 -7.90 16.41
C SER A 317 7.64 -8.12 17.91
N ALA A 318 8.26 -9.19 18.38
CA ALA A 318 8.44 -9.43 19.82
C ALA A 318 9.39 -8.39 20.43
N HIS A 319 10.37 -7.91 19.65
CA HIS A 319 11.30 -6.88 20.07
C HIS A 319 10.70 -5.48 19.88
N ASN A 320 10.46 -4.78 20.98
CA ASN A 320 9.89 -3.43 20.99
C ASN A 320 10.73 -2.51 21.88
N PRO A 321 11.84 -1.98 21.37
CA PRO A 321 12.78 -1.19 22.17
C PRO A 321 12.11 0.06 22.73
N LYS A 322 12.46 0.37 23.98
CA LYS A 322 12.04 1.59 24.67
C LYS A 322 13.19 2.60 24.67
N TYR A 323 12.97 3.74 24.09
CA TYR A 323 13.94 4.83 24.00
C TYR A 323 13.78 5.75 25.20
N ARG A 324 14.87 6.07 25.91
CA ARG A 324 14.88 7.13 26.93
C ARG A 324 14.57 8.47 26.27
N ARG A 325 15.23 8.77 25.16
CA ARG A 325 15.00 9.92 24.30
C ARG A 325 15.46 9.60 22.89
N VAL A 326 14.66 9.96 21.90
CA VAL A 326 15.02 9.85 20.49
C VAL A 326 14.54 11.08 19.73
N GLU A 327 15.35 11.55 18.81
CA GLU A 327 15.12 12.80 18.08
C GLU A 327 15.06 12.57 16.59
N GLN A 328 14.02 13.09 15.97
CA GLN A 328 13.90 13.28 14.53
C GLN A 328 14.44 14.66 14.20
N ILE A 329 15.48 14.76 13.39
CA ILE A 329 16.11 16.03 13.04
C ILE A 329 16.07 16.21 11.53
N ALA A 330 15.27 17.18 11.06
CA ALA A 330 15.14 17.57 9.67
C ALA A 330 14.99 16.41 8.67
N THR A 331 14.31 15.32 9.08
CA THR A 331 14.02 14.13 8.27
C THR A 331 12.53 13.91 8.11
N SER A 332 12.12 13.16 7.08
CA SER A 332 10.74 12.73 6.92
C SER A 332 10.38 11.63 7.92
N ASP A 333 9.10 11.51 8.28
CA ASP A 333 8.63 10.51 9.22
C ASP A 333 9.00 9.09 8.79
N ILE A 334 8.85 8.79 7.49
CA ILE A 334 9.17 7.46 6.97
C ILE A 334 10.67 7.15 7.05
N ALA A 335 11.54 8.11 6.69
CA ALA A 335 12.98 7.89 6.75
C ALA A 335 13.48 7.74 8.19
N PHE A 336 12.89 8.50 9.10
CA PHE A 336 13.19 8.38 10.53
C PHE A 336 12.73 7.03 11.10
N LEU A 337 11.47 6.63 10.80
CA LEU A 337 10.93 5.36 11.26
C LEU A 337 11.71 4.16 10.68
N GLN A 338 12.12 4.25 9.41
CA GLN A 338 13.00 3.24 8.79
C GLN A 338 14.33 3.11 9.54
N GLY A 339 14.93 4.25 9.89
CA GLY A 339 16.16 4.25 10.70
C GLY A 339 15.98 3.63 12.09
N LEU A 340 14.82 3.82 12.72
CA LEU A 340 14.50 3.17 14.01
C LEU A 340 14.30 1.66 13.83
N CYS A 341 13.56 1.25 12.79
CA CYS A 341 13.34 -0.16 12.49
C CYS A 341 14.66 -0.89 12.19
N ASN A 342 15.53 -0.30 11.37
CA ASN A 342 16.84 -0.87 11.06
C ASN A 342 17.69 -1.07 12.33
N ARG A 343 17.67 -0.10 13.26
CA ARG A 343 18.35 -0.23 14.55
C ARG A 343 17.72 -1.26 15.49
N ALA A 344 16.46 -1.60 15.30
CA ALA A 344 15.75 -2.60 16.08
C ALA A 344 15.73 -3.99 15.42
N GLY A 345 16.45 -4.20 14.29
CA GLY A 345 16.40 -5.45 13.54
C GLY A 345 15.02 -5.76 12.96
N ALA A 346 14.20 -4.73 12.74
CA ALA A 346 12.86 -4.85 12.21
C ALA A 346 12.79 -4.31 10.79
N SER A 347 11.92 -4.89 9.98
CA SER A 347 11.57 -4.40 8.65
C SER A 347 10.36 -3.49 8.70
N LEU A 348 10.36 -2.46 7.86
CA LEU A 348 9.27 -1.55 7.65
C LEU A 348 8.71 -1.74 6.24
N LYS A 349 7.42 -2.03 6.13
CA LYS A 349 6.69 -2.12 4.86
C LYS A 349 5.46 -1.22 4.90
N ILE A 350 5.13 -0.60 3.78
CA ILE A 350 3.91 0.16 3.61
C ILE A 350 3.06 -0.47 2.53
N THR A 351 1.91 -0.96 2.91
CA THR A 351 0.95 -1.60 2.01
C THR A 351 -0.48 -1.30 2.47
N ASN A 352 -1.43 -1.15 1.55
CA ASN A 352 -2.86 -0.96 1.85
C ASN A 352 -3.16 0.12 2.90
N ASN A 353 -2.43 1.24 2.89
CA ASN A 353 -2.55 2.31 3.88
C ASN A 353 -2.22 1.87 5.33
N ILE A 354 -1.37 0.84 5.47
CA ILE A 354 -0.91 0.30 6.74
C ILE A 354 0.62 0.42 6.79
N ILE A 355 1.15 0.91 7.90
CA ILE A 355 2.56 0.78 8.25
C ILE A 355 2.71 -0.56 8.95
N VAL A 356 3.45 -1.49 8.33
CA VAL A 356 3.72 -2.82 8.87
C VAL A 356 5.16 -2.86 9.35
N ILE A 357 5.37 -3.17 10.63
CA ILE A 357 6.68 -3.40 11.23
C ILE A 357 6.73 -4.84 11.72
N PHE A 358 7.73 -5.59 11.26
CA PHE A 358 7.87 -7.01 11.59
C PHE A 358 9.33 -7.40 11.82
N ASN A 359 9.56 -8.47 12.59
CA ASN A 359 10.90 -9.00 12.80
C ASN A 359 11.32 -9.85 11.60
N GLN A 360 12.49 -9.60 11.05
CA GLN A 360 13.04 -10.37 9.93
C GLN A 360 13.25 -11.84 10.30
N GLU A 361 13.78 -12.15 11.50
CA GLU A 361 14.05 -13.51 11.96
C GLU A 361 12.79 -14.37 12.03
N GLU A 362 11.66 -13.81 12.51
CA GLU A 362 10.38 -14.53 12.56
C GLU A 362 9.88 -14.92 11.16
N TYR A 363 10.20 -14.14 10.15
CA TYR A 363 9.84 -14.44 8.75
C TYR A 363 10.81 -15.42 8.11
N GLU A 364 12.09 -15.34 8.45
CA GLU A 364 13.14 -16.24 7.96
C GLU A 364 12.98 -17.66 8.54
N SER A 365 12.47 -17.80 9.76
CA SER A 365 12.20 -19.11 10.38
C SER A 365 11.03 -19.88 9.77
N LYS A 366 10.16 -19.21 8.95
CA LYS A 366 9.00 -19.88 8.34
C LYS A 366 9.43 -20.91 7.31
N ASP A 367 8.59 -21.92 7.12
CA ASP A 367 8.79 -22.93 6.09
C ASP A 367 8.83 -22.31 4.68
N ALA A 368 9.67 -22.87 3.82
CA ALA A 368 9.79 -22.43 2.44
C ALA A 368 8.49 -22.72 1.68
N VAL A 369 7.91 -21.67 1.04
CA VAL A 369 6.72 -21.81 0.20
C VAL A 369 7.01 -22.59 -1.08
N ARG A 370 8.29 -22.67 -1.46
CA ARG A 370 8.75 -23.38 -2.65
C ARG A 370 10.19 -23.82 -2.51
N VAL A 371 10.48 -25.04 -2.97
CA VAL A 371 11.84 -25.51 -3.23
C VAL A 371 12.13 -25.28 -4.72
N ILE A 372 13.31 -24.73 -5.04
CA ILE A 372 13.78 -24.44 -6.38
C ILE A 372 14.98 -25.34 -6.66
N GLU A 373 14.75 -26.44 -7.35
CA GLU A 373 15.81 -27.39 -7.67
C GLU A 373 16.45 -27.04 -9.03
N ARG A 374 17.77 -27.24 -9.12
CA ARG A 374 18.47 -26.99 -10.36
C ARG A 374 18.04 -27.99 -11.44
N GLY A 375 17.53 -27.46 -12.57
CA GLY A 375 17.13 -28.28 -13.72
C GLY A 375 15.71 -28.84 -13.64
N ASP A 376 14.89 -28.45 -12.65
CA ASP A 376 13.49 -28.90 -12.53
C ASP A 376 12.54 -28.39 -13.64
N GLY A 377 13.03 -27.46 -14.50
CA GLY A 377 12.28 -26.90 -15.61
C GLY A 377 11.14 -25.96 -15.21
N THR A 378 11.00 -25.60 -13.93
CA THR A 378 9.89 -24.78 -13.44
C THR A 378 10.14 -23.28 -13.60
N TYR A 379 11.38 -22.86 -13.85
CA TYR A 379 11.80 -21.49 -14.09
C TYR A 379 12.31 -21.29 -15.53
N SER A 380 12.16 -20.07 -16.05
CA SER A 380 12.59 -19.72 -17.41
C SER A 380 13.94 -18.99 -17.44
N LYS A 381 14.28 -18.29 -16.36
CA LYS A 381 15.52 -17.54 -16.20
C LYS A 381 16.00 -17.62 -14.76
N TRP A 382 17.31 -17.59 -14.58
CA TRP A 382 17.93 -17.50 -13.27
C TRP A 382 19.21 -16.68 -13.30
N LYS A 383 19.58 -16.10 -12.20
CA LYS A 383 20.87 -15.43 -11.95
C LYS A 383 21.22 -15.64 -10.48
N LEU A 384 22.46 -16.02 -10.22
CA LEU A 384 23.05 -16.12 -8.89
C LEU A 384 24.17 -15.06 -8.79
N GLY A 385 24.37 -14.53 -7.61
CA GLY A 385 25.42 -13.55 -7.34
C GLY A 385 25.94 -13.72 -5.92
N SER A 386 27.22 -13.46 -5.73
CA SER A 386 27.84 -13.29 -4.42
C SER A 386 28.60 -11.97 -4.41
N GLY A 387 28.56 -11.27 -3.28
CA GLY A 387 29.31 -10.03 -3.07
C GLY A 387 30.28 -10.24 -1.91
N GLU A 388 31.51 -9.71 -2.04
CA GLU A 388 32.50 -9.78 -0.96
C GLU A 388 32.80 -8.41 -0.37
N ALA A 389 32.80 -7.37 -1.20
CA ALA A 389 33.19 -6.05 -0.81
C ALA A 389 32.16 -5.42 0.14
N ASP A 390 31.58 -5.11 0.86
CA ASP A 390 30.58 -4.46 1.72
C ASP A 390 29.43 -5.38 2.17
N THR A 391 29.49 -6.68 1.87
CA THR A 391 28.42 -7.65 2.15
C THR A 391 28.90 -8.94 2.79
N LYS A 392 30.19 -9.03 3.11
CA LYS A 392 30.80 -10.19 3.78
C LYS A 392 31.79 -9.70 4.84
N TYR A 393 31.28 -9.41 6.01
CA TYR A 393 32.08 -9.08 7.17
C TYR A 393 32.21 -10.27 8.10
N ALA A 394 33.44 -10.54 8.56
CA ALA A 394 33.72 -11.60 9.51
C ALA A 394 33.27 -11.23 10.94
N SER A 395 33.25 -9.95 11.24
CA SER A 395 32.81 -9.44 12.54
C SER A 395 32.27 -8.01 12.45
N CYS A 396 31.51 -7.62 13.45
CA CYS A 396 31.08 -6.24 13.65
C CYS A 396 31.44 -5.81 15.07
N ARG A 397 32.11 -4.69 15.21
CA ARG A 397 32.42 -4.03 16.47
C ARG A 397 31.53 -2.81 16.65
N VAL A 398 30.82 -2.76 17.77
CA VAL A 398 30.08 -1.56 18.20
C VAL A 398 30.76 -0.99 19.41
N SER A 399 31.05 0.31 19.39
CA SER A 399 31.73 1.01 20.49
C SER A 399 31.11 2.35 20.75
N TYR A 400 31.18 2.77 22.02
CA TYR A 400 30.79 4.09 22.48
C TYR A 400 31.67 4.54 23.64
N THR A 401 32.17 5.75 23.56
CA THR A 401 32.88 6.37 24.69
C THR A 401 31.95 7.37 25.37
N ASP A 402 31.65 7.17 26.64
CA ASP A 402 30.84 8.11 27.41
C ASP A 402 31.64 9.41 27.60
N PRO A 403 31.12 10.55 27.11
CA PRO A 403 31.85 11.82 27.19
C PRO A 403 31.92 12.37 28.61
N GLU A 404 31.09 11.90 29.55
CA GLU A 404 31.08 12.38 30.94
C GLU A 404 32.05 11.57 31.83
N THR A 405 32.11 10.25 31.64
CA THR A 405 32.95 9.39 32.49
C THR A 405 34.26 8.98 31.80
N GLY A 406 34.31 9.02 30.46
CA GLY A 406 35.43 8.53 29.68
C GLY A 406 35.44 6.98 29.53
N ASP A 407 34.42 6.30 30.04
CA ASP A 407 34.33 4.85 29.92
C ASP A 407 34.02 4.42 28.50
N VAL A 408 34.63 3.31 28.06
CA VAL A 408 34.40 2.72 26.74
C VAL A 408 33.50 1.50 26.92
N LEU A 409 32.32 1.57 26.31
CA LEU A 409 31.45 0.41 26.14
C LEU A 409 31.67 -0.16 24.74
N GLU A 410 32.02 -1.43 24.64
CA GLU A 410 32.20 -2.10 23.35
C GLU A 410 31.82 -3.57 23.39
N ALA A 411 31.40 -4.07 22.24
CA ALA A 411 31.21 -5.49 22.00
C ALA A 411 31.48 -5.83 20.54
N ILE A 412 31.83 -7.09 20.28
CA ILE A 412 32.09 -7.64 18.95
C ILE A 412 31.19 -8.85 18.73
N ALA A 413 30.47 -8.85 17.63
CA ALA A 413 29.76 -10.01 17.12
C ALA A 413 30.54 -10.63 15.95
N TYR A 414 30.54 -11.94 15.86
CA TYR A 414 31.24 -12.70 14.83
C TYR A 414 30.24 -13.39 13.89
N ALA A 415 30.59 -13.49 12.62
CA ALA A 415 29.80 -14.26 11.65
C ALA A 415 29.90 -15.76 11.94
N GLU A 416 28.90 -16.51 11.48
CA GLU A 416 28.94 -17.97 11.55
C GLU A 416 30.16 -18.51 10.78
N GLY A 417 30.88 -19.45 11.39
CA GLY A 417 32.11 -20.01 10.80
C GLY A 417 33.33 -19.06 10.85
N TYR A 418 33.32 -18.04 11.71
CA TYR A 418 34.47 -17.15 11.90
C TYR A 418 35.72 -17.96 12.27
N ASP A 419 36.80 -17.73 11.54
CA ASP A 419 38.14 -18.28 11.80
C ASP A 419 39.12 -17.13 12.01
N GLU A 420 39.66 -17.01 13.22
CA GLU A 420 40.62 -15.96 13.58
C GLU A 420 41.90 -15.98 12.72
N SER A 421 42.24 -17.15 12.17
CA SER A 421 43.43 -17.33 11.35
C SER A 421 43.27 -16.86 9.88
N ASP A 422 42.05 -16.54 9.47
CA ASP A 422 41.79 -16.06 8.10
C ASP A 422 42.25 -14.60 7.93
N GLU A 423 43.30 -14.41 7.12
CA GLU A 423 43.83 -13.08 6.80
C GLU A 423 42.85 -12.20 6.00
N GLY A 424 41.76 -12.79 5.47
CA GLY A 424 40.72 -12.08 4.74
C GLY A 424 39.63 -11.50 5.63
N ASN A 425 39.69 -11.69 6.96
CA ASN A 425 38.70 -11.20 7.90
C ASN A 425 38.52 -9.68 7.85
N GLN A 426 37.33 -9.23 7.46
CA GLN A 426 36.95 -7.83 7.51
C GLN A 426 36.07 -7.56 8.74
N GLN A 427 36.41 -6.54 9.51
CA GLN A 427 35.60 -6.06 10.62
C GLN A 427 34.83 -4.81 10.24
N TYR A 428 33.52 -4.83 10.47
CA TYR A 428 32.68 -3.63 10.35
C TYR A 428 32.69 -2.87 11.68
N GLU A 429 33.03 -1.60 11.65
CA GLU A 429 33.07 -0.77 12.86
C GLU A 429 31.92 0.22 12.88
N VAL A 430 31.23 0.29 14.01
CA VAL A 430 30.11 1.21 14.27
C VAL A 430 30.38 1.95 15.58
N VAL A 431 30.31 3.26 15.54
CA VAL A 431 30.36 4.11 16.72
C VAL A 431 28.99 4.72 16.93
N GLU A 432 28.27 4.24 17.92
CA GLU A 432 26.94 4.74 18.25
C GLU A 432 26.71 4.71 19.77
N LYS A 433 25.81 5.59 20.26
CA LYS A 433 25.47 5.66 21.67
C LYS A 433 24.78 4.37 22.11
N ILE A 434 25.31 3.74 23.13
CA ILE A 434 24.78 2.55 23.80
C ILE A 434 24.80 2.77 25.31
N ASP A 435 23.86 2.15 26.00
CA ASP A 435 23.71 2.29 27.47
C ASP A 435 24.29 1.08 28.25
N SER A 436 24.67 -0.02 27.56
CA SER A 436 25.22 -1.22 28.18
C SER A 436 26.02 -2.10 27.20
N ILE A 437 26.89 -2.96 27.72
CA ILE A 437 27.63 -3.96 26.94
C ILE A 437 26.66 -4.97 26.29
N SER A 438 25.56 -5.34 26.95
CA SER A 438 24.53 -6.21 26.37
C SER A 438 23.89 -5.56 25.14
N GLU A 439 23.58 -4.28 25.23
CA GLU A 439 23.07 -3.53 24.07
C GLU A 439 24.12 -3.45 22.95
N ALA A 440 25.40 -3.24 23.29
CA ALA A 440 26.49 -3.27 22.31
C ALA A 440 26.54 -4.59 21.56
N GLN A 441 26.39 -5.72 22.27
CA GLN A 441 26.38 -7.05 21.68
C GLN A 441 25.22 -7.27 20.73
N GLU A 442 24.02 -6.89 21.15
CA GLU A 442 22.81 -6.99 20.29
C GLU A 442 22.95 -6.11 19.03
N ARG A 443 23.47 -4.89 19.20
CA ARG A 443 23.71 -3.97 18.08
C ARG A 443 24.77 -4.49 17.12
N ALA A 444 25.86 -5.05 17.63
CA ALA A 444 26.92 -5.62 16.81
C ALA A 444 26.40 -6.80 15.96
N ALA A 445 25.65 -7.71 16.57
CA ALA A 445 25.02 -8.83 15.86
C ALA A 445 24.05 -8.35 14.77
N MET A 446 23.23 -7.37 15.10
CA MET A 446 22.26 -6.80 14.16
C MET A 446 22.93 -6.08 12.97
N HIS A 447 23.95 -5.26 13.22
CA HIS A 447 24.69 -4.58 12.15
C HIS A 447 25.40 -5.57 11.24
N LEU A 448 26.01 -6.62 11.80
CA LEU A 448 26.63 -7.70 11.05
C LEU A 448 25.62 -8.40 10.14
N ARG A 449 24.46 -8.76 10.68
CA ARG A 449 23.35 -9.35 9.94
C ARG A 449 22.86 -8.46 8.79
N LEU A 450 22.63 -7.17 9.05
CA LEU A 450 22.19 -6.22 8.03
C LEU A 450 23.16 -6.09 6.86
N LYS A 451 24.47 -6.22 7.12
CA LYS A 451 25.50 -6.18 6.10
C LYS A 451 25.57 -7.50 5.32
N ASN A 452 25.62 -8.62 6.00
CA ASN A 452 25.87 -9.93 5.40
C ASN A 452 24.65 -10.57 4.74
N LYS A 453 23.42 -10.11 5.03
CA LYS A 453 22.19 -10.66 4.41
C LYS A 453 22.16 -10.58 2.87
N TYR A 454 23.06 -9.81 2.26
CA TYR A 454 23.21 -9.70 0.82
C TYR A 454 24.48 -10.37 0.24
N GLU A 455 25.19 -11.13 1.06
CA GLU A 455 26.38 -11.88 0.59
C GLU A 455 26.01 -12.82 -0.55
N TYR A 456 24.91 -13.55 -0.42
CA TYR A 456 24.37 -14.39 -1.50
C TYR A 456 23.03 -13.85 -1.97
N THR A 457 22.92 -13.66 -3.27
CA THR A 457 21.71 -13.19 -3.94
C THR A 457 21.34 -14.12 -5.08
N ALA A 458 20.04 -14.22 -5.35
CA ALA A 458 19.55 -14.98 -6.49
C ALA A 458 18.35 -14.26 -7.12
N SER A 459 18.09 -14.54 -8.39
CA SER A 459 16.85 -14.13 -9.03
C SER A 459 16.35 -15.22 -9.96
N PHE A 460 15.03 -15.41 -9.97
CA PHE A 460 14.37 -16.40 -10.81
C PHE A 460 13.15 -15.78 -11.49
N THR A 461 12.84 -16.29 -12.68
CA THR A 461 11.60 -15.96 -13.40
C THR A 461 10.80 -17.24 -13.62
N PHE A 462 9.57 -17.23 -13.12
CA PHE A 462 8.63 -18.34 -13.22
C PHE A 462 7.45 -18.00 -14.14
N PRO A 463 6.76 -19.00 -14.70
CA PRO A 463 5.36 -18.84 -15.07
C PRO A 463 4.57 -18.32 -13.87
N GLY A 464 3.64 -17.39 -14.08
CA GLY A 464 3.00 -16.64 -13.00
C GLY A 464 2.57 -17.49 -11.81
N ASP A 465 3.05 -17.13 -10.62
CA ASP A 465 2.74 -17.83 -9.36
C ASP A 465 2.37 -16.82 -8.26
N PRO A 466 1.08 -16.74 -7.90
CA PRO A 466 0.59 -15.78 -6.91
C PRO A 466 1.03 -16.10 -5.47
N THR A 467 1.68 -17.22 -5.21
CA THR A 467 2.20 -17.60 -3.87
C THR A 467 3.58 -17.03 -3.59
N LEU A 468 4.29 -16.59 -4.63
CA LEU A 468 5.62 -16.01 -4.50
C LEU A 468 5.49 -14.51 -4.19
N LEU A 469 5.43 -14.18 -2.92
CA LEU A 469 5.29 -12.82 -2.39
C LEU A 469 6.54 -12.43 -1.61
N ALA A 470 6.82 -11.15 -1.55
CA ALA A 470 7.91 -10.62 -0.76
C ALA A 470 7.72 -10.94 0.74
N GLY A 471 8.82 -11.31 1.41
CA GLY A 471 8.81 -11.79 2.80
C GLY A 471 8.56 -13.30 2.94
N ASN A 472 8.16 -14.01 1.87
CA ASN A 472 8.09 -15.47 1.92
C ASN A 472 9.48 -16.08 1.73
N THR A 473 9.69 -17.27 2.31
CA THR A 473 10.92 -18.05 2.18
C THR A 473 10.85 -19.03 1.02
N VAL A 474 11.97 -19.24 0.35
CA VAL A 474 12.20 -20.30 -0.64
C VAL A 474 13.49 -21.05 -0.31
N GLU A 475 13.61 -22.27 -0.75
CA GLU A 475 14.81 -23.09 -0.58
C GLU A 475 15.45 -23.39 -1.92
N LEU A 476 16.76 -23.18 -2.05
CA LEU A 476 17.53 -23.54 -3.23
C LEU A 476 18.21 -24.88 -3.02
N LYS A 477 18.11 -25.80 -3.97
CA LYS A 477 18.73 -27.15 -3.94
C LYS A 477 19.46 -27.46 -5.23
N GLY A 478 20.68 -27.99 -5.09
CA GLY A 478 21.51 -28.40 -6.23
C GLY A 478 22.22 -27.24 -6.94
N TRP A 479 22.33 -26.06 -6.29
CA TRP A 479 22.99 -24.86 -6.78
C TRP A 479 24.40 -24.68 -6.23
N GLY A 480 24.93 -25.68 -5.50
CA GLY A 480 26.26 -25.67 -4.89
C GLY A 480 26.38 -24.68 -3.75
N ALA A 481 27.29 -23.72 -3.82
CA ALA A 481 27.48 -22.71 -2.76
C ALA A 481 26.24 -21.83 -2.49
N TRP A 482 25.24 -21.83 -3.35
CA TRP A 482 23.98 -21.11 -3.17
C TRP A 482 22.86 -21.99 -2.65
N ASP A 483 23.13 -23.24 -2.28
CA ASP A 483 22.13 -24.07 -1.61
C ASP A 483 21.76 -23.47 -0.26
N GLY A 484 20.50 -23.57 0.11
CA GLY A 484 20.01 -23.06 1.39
C GLY A 484 18.71 -22.28 1.27
N LYS A 485 18.35 -21.63 2.35
CA LYS A 485 17.10 -20.90 2.51
C LYS A 485 17.29 -19.41 2.18
N TYR A 486 16.33 -18.86 1.48
CA TYR A 486 16.34 -17.47 1.03
C TYR A 486 14.99 -16.81 1.31
N ILE A 487 15.02 -15.49 1.48
CA ILE A 487 13.84 -14.64 1.55
C ILE A 487 13.60 -14.01 0.19
N ILE A 488 12.35 -13.93 -0.22
CA ILE A 488 11.94 -13.15 -1.38
C ILE A 488 11.98 -11.67 -1.00
N LYS A 489 13.05 -10.98 -1.41
CA LYS A 489 13.21 -9.53 -1.21
C LYS A 489 12.22 -8.74 -2.04
N GLN A 490 11.99 -9.19 -3.25
CA GLN A 490 11.08 -8.54 -4.20
C GLN A 490 10.43 -9.59 -5.08
N ALA A 491 9.12 -9.49 -5.26
CA ALA A 491 8.35 -10.27 -6.21
C ALA A 491 7.68 -9.35 -7.24
N LYS A 492 8.00 -9.53 -8.53
CA LYS A 492 7.39 -8.78 -9.62
C LYS A 492 6.48 -9.68 -10.43
N HIS A 493 5.19 -9.40 -10.35
CA HIS A 493 4.15 -10.09 -11.09
C HIS A 493 3.77 -9.29 -12.33
N THR A 494 3.89 -9.89 -13.52
CA THR A 494 3.57 -9.19 -14.77
C THR A 494 2.59 -10.00 -15.60
N VAL A 495 1.44 -9.42 -15.88
CA VAL A 495 0.45 -9.94 -16.81
C VAL A 495 0.50 -9.12 -18.10
N SER A 496 0.64 -9.79 -19.23
CA SER A 496 0.73 -9.18 -20.55
C SER A 496 0.05 -10.06 -21.60
N LYS A 497 0.07 -9.62 -22.86
CA LYS A 497 -0.41 -10.44 -23.99
C LYS A 497 0.36 -11.77 -24.14
N SER A 498 1.61 -11.84 -23.65
CA SER A 498 2.43 -13.06 -23.65
C SER A 498 2.18 -13.99 -22.46
N GLY A 499 1.30 -13.62 -21.56
CA GLY A 499 0.93 -14.39 -20.38
C GLY A 499 1.30 -13.74 -19.06
N TYR A 500 1.26 -14.54 -17.99
CA TYR A 500 1.58 -14.14 -16.63
C TYR A 500 2.95 -14.70 -16.21
N THR A 501 3.82 -13.85 -15.71
CA THR A 501 5.15 -14.20 -15.19
C THR A 501 5.36 -13.63 -13.81
N THR A 502 6.10 -14.34 -12.96
CA THR A 502 6.55 -13.90 -11.65
C THR A 502 8.08 -13.92 -11.61
N GLN A 503 8.68 -12.77 -11.43
CA GLN A 503 10.12 -12.64 -11.21
C GLN A 503 10.36 -12.37 -9.73
N ILE A 504 11.24 -13.17 -9.10
CA ILE A 504 11.64 -12.97 -7.71
C ILE A 504 13.11 -12.60 -7.63
N SER A 505 13.43 -11.74 -6.68
CA SER A 505 14.79 -11.43 -6.23
C SER A 505 14.92 -11.89 -4.79
N LEU A 506 15.99 -12.63 -4.51
CA LEU A 506 16.21 -13.33 -3.27
C LEU A 506 17.42 -12.75 -2.53
N ARG A 507 17.37 -12.70 -1.22
CA ARG A 507 18.49 -12.51 -0.31
C ARG A 507 18.65 -13.74 0.58
N TYR A 508 19.86 -13.99 1.04
CA TYR A 508 20.13 -15.12 1.92
C TYR A 508 19.37 -14.99 3.24
N SER A 509 18.86 -16.10 3.74
CA SER A 509 18.27 -16.19 5.08
C SER A 509 19.36 -16.49 6.07
N MET A 510 19.59 -15.57 6.99
CA MET A 510 20.53 -15.76 8.08
C MET A 510 19.75 -16.33 9.27
N GLU A 511 19.47 -17.65 9.22
CA GLU A 511 18.93 -18.36 10.39
C GLU A 511 19.94 -18.22 11.53
N GLY A 512 19.52 -17.54 12.61
CA GLY A 512 20.32 -17.35 13.81
C GLY A 512 20.39 -18.60 14.66
#